data_6b193b1526a7be3dd2be36c8a794e805
#
_entry.id   6b193b1526a7be3dd2be36c8a794e805
#
_cell.length_a   1.000
_cell.length_b   1.000
_cell.length_c   1.000
_cell.angle_alpha   90.00
_cell.angle_beta   90.00
_cell.angle_gamma   90.00
#
_symmetry.space_group_name_H-M   'P 1'
#
loop_
_entity.id
_entity.type
_entity.pdbx_description
1 polymer ?
#
loop_
_entity_poly.entity_id
_entity_poly.type
_entity_poly.pdbx_seq_one_letter_code
_entity_poly.pdbx_strand_id
1 'polypeptide(L)'
;MNKQKPILGIIGGGQLGSMLAQAAKKIEIQTIILSDDEFAPAANYADHFIYTKYENEENIKAFINKVDVVTFEFENIPYSILSTINKSKPVLPLPEINQVVQDLSLIHI
;
A
#
# COMPACT_ATOMS: atom_id res chain seq x y z
N MET A 1 -3.49 24.41 -10.79
CA MET A 1 -2.92 23.61 -9.73
C MET A 1 -3.15 22.13 -10.01
N ASN A 2 -2.10 21.37 -9.93
CA ASN A 2 -2.17 19.95 -10.26
C ASN A 2 -2.68 19.15 -9.07
N LYS A 3 -3.69 18.37 -9.34
CA LYS A 3 -4.12 17.39 -8.36
C LYS A 3 -3.12 16.26 -8.35
N GLN A 4 -2.55 16.02 -7.21
CA GLN A 4 -1.70 14.85 -7.05
C GLN A 4 -2.56 13.61 -6.96
N LYS A 5 -2.11 12.56 -7.59
CA LYS A 5 -2.78 11.28 -7.46
C LYS A 5 -2.57 10.74 -6.06
N PRO A 6 -3.50 9.95 -5.54
CA PRO A 6 -3.32 9.37 -4.22
C PRO A 6 -2.09 8.46 -4.17
N ILE A 7 -1.50 8.38 -3.00
CA ILE A 7 -0.39 7.48 -2.75
C ILE A 7 -0.95 6.24 -2.06
N LEU A 8 -0.71 5.10 -2.66
CA LEU A 8 -1.24 3.83 -2.15
C LEU A 8 -0.22 3.17 -1.23
N GLY A 9 -0.65 2.89 -0.01
CA GLY A 9 0.15 2.11 0.92
C GLY A 9 -0.26 0.66 0.86
N ILE A 10 0.71 -0.24 0.82
CA ILE A 10 0.46 -1.69 0.78
C ILE A 10 1.20 -2.33 1.94
N ILE A 11 0.45 -2.99 2.82
CA ILE A 11 1.05 -3.72 3.93
C ILE A 11 1.20 -5.17 3.53
N GLY A 12 2.43 -5.66 3.58
CA GLY A 12 2.76 -6.97 3.06
C GLY A 12 3.38 -6.84 1.68
N GLY A 13 4.47 -7.54 1.46
CA GLY A 13 5.25 -7.38 0.25
C GLY A 13 5.31 -8.62 -0.63
N GLY A 14 4.31 -9.48 -0.54
CA GLY A 14 4.28 -10.73 -1.29
C GLY A 14 3.88 -10.54 -2.75
N GLN A 15 3.48 -11.64 -3.36
CA GLN A 15 3.19 -11.64 -4.80
C GLN A 15 2.00 -10.76 -5.16
N LEU A 16 0.95 -10.79 -4.35
CA LEU A 16 -0.23 -9.96 -4.63
C LEU A 16 0.09 -8.48 -4.51
N GLY A 17 0.86 -8.10 -3.50
CA GLY A 17 1.31 -6.72 -3.36
C GLY A 17 2.18 -6.30 -4.53
N SER A 18 3.03 -7.20 -5.01
CA SER A 18 3.86 -6.96 -6.17
C SER A 18 3.02 -6.69 -7.42
N MET A 19 1.99 -7.51 -7.65
CA MET A 19 1.12 -7.33 -8.80
C MET A 19 0.37 -6.00 -8.72
N LEU A 20 -0.11 -5.64 -7.53
CA LEU A 20 -0.81 -4.38 -7.35
C LEU A 20 0.11 -3.18 -7.56
N ALA A 21 1.34 -3.26 -7.07
CA ALA A 21 2.31 -2.18 -7.26
C ALA A 21 2.61 -1.97 -8.74
N GLN A 22 2.72 -3.05 -9.49
CA GLN A 22 2.94 -2.97 -10.94
C GLN A 22 1.74 -2.33 -11.65
N ALA A 23 0.53 -2.71 -11.27
CA ALA A 23 -0.68 -2.14 -11.86
C ALA A 23 -0.81 -0.66 -11.54
N ALA A 24 -0.51 -0.27 -10.30
CA ALA A 24 -0.55 1.14 -9.90
C ALA A 24 0.46 1.96 -10.69
N LYS A 25 1.64 1.41 -10.94
CA LYS A 25 2.67 2.11 -11.68
C LYS A 25 2.23 2.43 -13.11
N LYS A 26 1.48 1.54 -13.73
CA LYS A 26 0.98 1.76 -15.09
C LYS A 26 0.04 2.94 -15.19
N ILE A 27 -0.64 3.30 -14.12
CA ILE A 27 -1.51 4.47 -14.09
C ILE A 27 -0.89 5.61 -13.29
N GLU A 28 0.41 5.53 -13.04
CA GLU A 28 1.19 6.57 -12.41
C GLU A 28 0.78 6.88 -10.97
N ILE A 29 0.30 5.87 -10.26
CA ILE A 29 0.03 5.97 -8.83
C ILE A 29 1.24 5.46 -8.08
N GLN A 30 1.75 6.30 -7.17
CA GLN A 30 2.88 5.92 -6.34
C GLN A 30 2.45 4.92 -5.28
N THR A 31 3.35 4.00 -4.96
CA THR A 31 3.10 3.02 -3.93
C THR A 31 4.20 3.04 -2.89
N ILE A 32 3.81 2.81 -1.64
CA ILE A 32 4.73 2.61 -0.54
C ILE A 32 4.40 1.26 0.07
N ILE A 33 5.38 0.38 0.08
CA ILE A 33 5.21 -0.96 0.65
C ILE A 33 5.75 -0.97 2.08
N LEU A 34 4.97 -1.51 3.00
CA LEU A 34 5.40 -1.75 4.38
C LEU A 34 5.41 -3.24 4.63
N SER A 35 6.54 -3.79 5.02
CA SER A 35 6.65 -5.23 5.23
C SER A 35 7.68 -5.55 6.31
N ASP A 36 7.49 -6.67 6.98
CA ASP A 36 8.47 -7.19 7.92
C ASP A 36 9.44 -8.16 7.26
N ASP A 37 9.38 -8.29 5.95
CA ASP A 37 10.32 -9.10 5.16
C ASP A 37 11.24 -8.18 4.38
N GLU A 38 12.51 -8.20 4.76
CA GLU A 38 13.52 -7.37 4.11
C GLU A 38 13.63 -7.65 2.61
N PHE A 39 13.35 -8.87 2.21
CA PHE A 39 13.48 -9.30 0.81
C PHE A 39 12.12 -9.44 0.12
N ALA A 40 11.15 -8.67 0.55
CA ALA A 40 9.81 -8.74 -0.02
C ALA A 40 9.83 -8.50 -1.53
N PRO A 41 9.20 -9.38 -2.31
CA PRO A 41 9.18 -9.22 -3.79
C PRO A 41 8.60 -7.88 -4.26
N ALA A 42 7.60 -7.38 -3.56
CA ALA A 42 6.95 -6.14 -3.96
C ALA A 42 7.87 -4.93 -3.86
N ALA A 43 8.94 -5.01 -3.06
CA ALA A 43 9.89 -3.91 -2.94
C ALA A 43 10.51 -3.53 -4.28
N ASN A 44 10.60 -4.48 -5.21
CA ASN A 44 11.19 -4.23 -6.53
C ASN A 44 10.31 -3.35 -7.41
N TYR A 45 9.03 -3.22 -7.08
CA TYR A 45 8.06 -2.49 -7.91
C TYR A 45 7.49 -1.27 -7.20
N ALA A 46 7.78 -1.10 -5.92
CA ALA A 46 7.28 0.03 -5.15
C ALA A 46 8.16 1.26 -5.38
N ASP A 47 7.57 2.42 -5.27
CA ASP A 47 8.33 3.67 -5.29
C ASP A 47 9.13 3.84 -4.01
N HIS A 48 8.57 3.39 -2.89
CA HIS A 48 9.26 3.39 -1.60
C HIS A 48 8.96 2.10 -0.86
N PHE A 49 9.92 1.63 -0.10
CA PHE A 49 9.79 0.41 0.68
C PHE A 49 10.21 0.69 2.10
N ILE A 50 9.34 0.34 3.06
CA ILE A 50 9.65 0.46 4.48
C ILE A 50 9.73 -0.94 5.06
N TYR A 51 10.94 -1.35 5.43
CA TYR A 51 11.17 -2.60 6.13
C TYR A 51 11.08 -2.33 7.63
N THR A 52 10.16 -2.96 8.30
CA THR A 52 9.98 -2.75 9.73
C THR A 52 9.20 -3.89 10.34
N LYS A 53 9.38 -4.05 11.65
CA LYS A 53 8.46 -4.89 12.41
C LYS A 53 7.16 -4.13 12.64
N TYR A 54 6.05 -4.86 12.64
CA TYR A 54 4.74 -4.22 12.79
C TYR A 54 4.53 -3.61 14.17
N GLU A 55 5.36 -3.95 15.15
CA GLU A 55 5.32 -3.37 16.49
C GLU A 55 6.00 -2.00 16.57
N ASN A 56 6.72 -1.62 15.54
CA ASN A 56 7.43 -0.34 15.53
C ASN A 56 6.48 0.80 15.21
N GLU A 57 6.00 1.48 16.24
CA GLU A 57 4.99 2.53 16.09
C GLU A 57 5.50 3.73 15.29
N GLU A 58 6.78 4.07 15.41
CA GLU A 58 7.32 5.20 14.66
C GLU A 58 7.28 4.97 13.17
N ASN A 59 7.65 3.77 12.74
CA ASN A 59 7.62 3.44 11.32
C ASN A 59 6.20 3.33 10.80
N ILE A 60 5.28 2.83 11.61
CA ILE A 60 3.88 2.78 11.24
C ILE A 60 3.32 4.19 11.07
N LYS A 61 3.64 5.10 11.98
CA LYS A 61 3.20 6.50 11.87
C LYS A 61 3.77 7.17 10.63
N ALA A 62 5.06 6.93 10.34
CA ALA A 62 5.68 7.49 9.15
C ALA A 62 4.98 6.99 7.88
N PHE A 63 4.62 5.72 7.86
CA PHE A 63 3.89 5.14 6.74
C PHE A 63 2.51 5.80 6.59
N ILE A 64 1.77 5.91 7.69
CA ILE A 64 0.43 6.52 7.68
C ILE A 64 0.49 7.94 7.13
N ASN A 65 1.50 8.69 7.51
CA ASN A 65 1.61 10.09 7.10
C ASN A 65 1.93 10.26 5.63
N LYS A 66 2.47 9.23 4.99
CA LYS A 66 2.90 9.32 3.59
C LYS A 66 1.89 8.79 2.60
N VAL A 67 0.87 8.10 3.05
CA VAL A 67 -0.09 7.45 2.16
C VAL A 67 -1.47 8.07 2.30
N ASP A 68 -2.29 7.84 1.28
CA ASP A 68 -3.67 8.35 1.28
C ASP A 68 -4.69 7.24 1.49
N VAL A 69 -4.37 6.04 1.04
CA VAL A 69 -5.22 4.88 1.21
C VAL A 69 -4.32 3.67 1.41
N VAL A 70 -4.79 2.71 2.17
CA VAL A 70 -3.99 1.54 2.53
C VAL A 70 -4.73 0.27 2.14
N THR A 71 -3.99 -0.68 1.61
CA THR A 71 -4.48 -2.05 1.45
C THR A 71 -3.50 -3.01 2.09
N PHE A 72 -3.86 -4.25 2.16
CA PHE A 72 -3.06 -5.26 2.85
C PHE A 72 -3.26 -6.62 2.24
N GLU A 73 -2.26 -7.48 2.40
CA GLU A 73 -2.36 -8.90 2.06
C GLU A 73 -2.79 -9.66 3.31
N PHE A 74 -3.54 -10.74 3.11
CA PHE A 74 -4.10 -11.51 4.23
C PHE A 74 -3.09 -12.45 4.88
N GLU A 75 -1.84 -12.07 4.99
CA GLU A 75 -0.83 -12.94 5.57
C GLU A 75 -0.21 -12.31 6.80
N ASN A 76 -0.46 -12.90 7.96
CA ASN A 76 0.28 -12.62 9.20
C ASN A 76 0.33 -11.15 9.63
N ILE A 77 -0.62 -10.33 9.20
CA ILE A 77 -0.66 -8.94 9.62
C ILE A 77 -1.56 -8.83 10.84
N PRO A 78 -1.05 -8.31 11.96
CA PRO A 78 -1.87 -8.17 13.16
C PRO A 78 -3.06 -7.26 12.91
N TYR A 79 -4.22 -7.69 13.33
CA TYR A 79 -5.44 -6.89 13.17
C TYR A 79 -5.31 -5.53 13.85
N SER A 80 -4.59 -5.48 14.98
CA SER A 80 -4.42 -4.23 15.71
C SER A 80 -3.73 -3.15 14.88
N ILE A 81 -2.82 -3.55 14.01
CA ILE A 81 -2.13 -2.61 13.11
C ILE A 81 -3.12 -2.03 12.10
N LEU A 82 -3.92 -2.88 11.49
CA LEU A 82 -4.91 -2.44 10.51
C LEU A 82 -5.94 -1.53 11.16
N SER A 83 -6.36 -1.86 12.36
CA SER A 83 -7.32 -1.04 13.11
C SER A 83 -6.75 0.33 13.43
N THR A 84 -5.49 0.37 13.85
CA THR A 84 -4.82 1.63 14.16
C THR A 84 -4.71 2.51 12.93
N ILE A 85 -4.32 1.94 11.82
CA ILE A 85 -4.16 2.69 10.58
C ILE A 85 -5.51 3.21 10.09
N ASN A 86 -6.56 2.39 10.20
CA ASN A 86 -7.89 2.75 9.73
C ASN A 86 -8.50 3.93 10.47
N LYS A 87 -7.98 4.26 11.63
CA LYS A 87 -8.42 5.47 12.35
C LYS A 87 -7.97 6.75 11.67
N SER A 88 -6.91 6.69 10.90
CA SER A 88 -6.31 7.87 10.26
C SER A 88 -6.46 7.86 8.74
N LYS A 89 -6.40 6.71 8.13
CA LYS A 89 -6.46 6.55 6.68
C LYS A 89 -7.35 5.36 6.32
N PRO A 90 -8.09 5.43 5.21
CA PRO A 90 -8.92 4.30 4.81
C PRO A 90 -8.09 3.05 4.57
N VAL A 91 -8.54 1.93 5.10
CA VAL A 91 -7.92 0.62 4.86
C VAL A 91 -8.94 -0.23 4.10
N LEU A 92 -8.60 -0.61 2.89
CA LEU A 92 -9.48 -1.39 2.03
C LEU A 92 -8.87 -2.75 1.75
N PRO A 93 -9.68 -3.81 1.76
CA PRO A 93 -9.17 -5.13 1.34
C PRO A 93 -8.62 -5.10 -0.08
N LEU A 94 -7.70 -6.00 -0.35
CA LEU A 94 -7.02 -6.05 -1.64
C LEU A 94 -7.97 -6.12 -2.84
N PRO A 95 -9.04 -6.95 -2.83
CA PRO A 95 -9.95 -6.98 -3.98
C PRO A 95 -10.60 -5.63 -4.26
N GLU A 96 -10.96 -4.89 -3.21
CA GLU A 96 -11.61 -3.60 -3.38
C GLU A 96 -10.66 -2.56 -3.94
N ILE A 97 -9.42 -2.52 -3.44
CA ILE A 97 -8.46 -1.56 -3.97
C ILE A 97 -8.07 -1.91 -5.40
N ASN A 98 -8.00 -3.18 -5.73
CA ASN A 98 -7.71 -3.61 -7.08
C ASN A 98 -8.79 -3.13 -8.05
N GLN A 99 -10.05 -3.16 -7.63
CA GLN A 99 -11.15 -2.63 -8.43
C GLN A 99 -10.98 -1.13 -8.67
N VAL A 100 -10.59 -0.39 -7.64
CA VAL A 100 -10.36 1.06 -7.77
C VAL A 100 -9.24 1.32 -8.78
N VAL A 101 -8.16 0.57 -8.70
CA VAL A 101 -7.03 0.73 -9.62
C VAL A 101 -7.47 0.45 -11.05
N GLN A 102 -8.27 -0.60 -11.25
CA GLN A 102 -8.77 -0.91 -12.58
C GLN A 102 -9.71 0.18 -13.11
N ASP A 103 -10.57 0.71 -12.26
CA ASP A 103 -11.47 1.78 -12.66
C ASP A 103 -10.70 3.03 -13.06
N LEU A 104 -9.65 3.37 -12.33
CA LEU A 104 -8.80 4.51 -12.67
C LEU A 104 -8.07 4.27 -13.99
N SER A 105 -7.67 3.04 -14.25
CA SER A 105 -7.05 2.68 -15.52
C SER A 105 -7.98 2.93 -16.69
N LEU A 106 -9.27 2.63 -16.54
CA LEU A 106 -10.26 2.89 -17.58
C LEU A 106 -10.46 4.37 -17.85
N ILE A 107 -10.34 5.19 -16.82
CA ILE A 107 -10.52 6.65 -16.96
C ILE A 107 -9.38 7.27 -17.76
N HIS A 108 -8.22 6.64 -17.76
CA HIS A 108 -7.03 7.18 -18.40
C HIS A 108 -6.89 6.83 -19.88
N ILE A 109 -7.92 6.37 -20.48
CA ILE A 109 -7.88 6.04 -21.92
C ILE A 109 -7.78 7.30 -22.76
#